data_25759326cb33337a1b0a0c4ce6c040aa
#
_entry.id   25759326cb33337a1b0a0c4ce6c040aa
#
_cell.length_a   1.000
_cell.length_b   1.000
_cell.length_c   1.000
_cell.angle_alpha   90.00
_cell.angle_beta   90.00
_cell.angle_gamma   90.00
#
_symmetry.space_group_name_H-M   'P 1'
#
loop_
_entity.id
_entity.type
_entity.pdbx_description
1 polymer ?
#
loop_
_entity_poly.entity_id
_entity_poly.type
_entity_poly.pdbx_seq_one_letter_code
_entity_poly.pdbx_strand_id
1 'polypeptide(L)'
;CPSLLGDLEKVLPNAGHDALAELESLGVLKCIVTQNIDNLHQRAGSKKVLDYHGNAFILRCFSCNARYDLKEFDIEELRRADQLPPVCKECGGVIKSDVVHFNEPIPSDVAGKSVEEAEICDLMLICGTSAVVFPFANLPRIAKVRSRTVLIEINAEPTPLTEEGISEYLIQGKTGHVLPNIVEEVKKLPSLP
;
A
#
# COMPACT_ATOMS: atom_id res chain seq x y z
N CYS A 1 -12.93 -1.45 -15.84
CA CYS A 1 -14.19 -2.22 -15.80
C CYS A 1 -15.16 -1.50 -14.84
N PRO A 2 -16.28 -0.94 -15.31
CA PRO A 2 -17.19 -0.15 -14.45
C PRO A 2 -17.69 -0.91 -13.22
N SER A 3 -17.84 -2.24 -13.31
CA SER A 3 -18.29 -3.07 -12.20
C SER A 3 -17.27 -3.15 -11.06
N LEU A 4 -15.98 -3.28 -11.35
CA LEU A 4 -14.95 -3.40 -10.31
C LEU A 4 -14.84 -2.14 -9.46
N LEU A 5 -14.83 -0.95 -10.07
CA LEU A 5 -14.78 0.32 -9.34
C LEU A 5 -16.01 0.50 -8.46
N GLY A 6 -17.21 0.23 -9.01
CA GLY A 6 -18.46 0.34 -8.25
C GLY A 6 -18.54 -0.64 -7.07
N ASP A 7 -17.88 -1.78 -7.17
CA ASP A 7 -17.79 -2.73 -6.06
C ASP A 7 -16.77 -2.27 -5.01
N LEU A 8 -15.60 -1.77 -5.44
CA LEU A 8 -14.59 -1.20 -4.53
C LEU A 8 -15.09 0.03 -3.76
N GLU A 9 -15.93 0.87 -4.38
CA GLU A 9 -16.53 2.03 -3.70
C GLU A 9 -17.40 1.65 -2.50
N LYS A 10 -18.05 0.49 -2.55
CA LYS A 10 -18.95 -0.01 -1.51
C LYS A 10 -18.22 -0.67 -0.34
N VAL A 11 -16.98 -1.13 -0.57
CA VAL A 11 -16.18 -1.77 0.49
C VAL A 11 -15.72 -0.71 1.49
N LEU A 12 -15.84 -1.02 2.78
CA LEU A 12 -15.42 -0.14 3.87
C LEU A 12 -14.11 -0.64 4.48
N PRO A 13 -13.26 0.26 5.02
CA PRO A 13 -12.15 -0.12 5.87
C PRO A 13 -12.62 -1.06 6.98
N ASN A 14 -11.76 -1.97 7.39
CA ASN A 14 -12.00 -2.84 8.54
C ASN A 14 -11.10 -2.43 9.70
N ALA A 15 -11.31 -3.02 10.88
CA ALA A 15 -10.59 -2.70 12.10
C ALA A 15 -9.04 -2.77 11.96
N GLY A 16 -8.52 -3.57 11.01
CA GLY A 16 -7.08 -3.59 10.73
C GLY A 16 -6.59 -2.33 10.03
N HIS A 17 -7.37 -1.78 9.10
CA HIS A 17 -7.05 -0.50 8.45
C HIS A 17 -7.12 0.65 9.46
N ASP A 18 -8.16 0.67 10.31
CA ASP A 18 -8.33 1.69 11.35
C ASP A 18 -7.17 1.64 12.36
N ALA A 19 -6.75 0.43 12.75
CA ALA A 19 -5.61 0.24 13.66
C ALA A 19 -4.30 0.77 13.07
N LEU A 20 -4.04 0.57 11.78
CA LEU A 20 -2.86 1.12 11.13
C LEU A 20 -2.90 2.66 11.06
N ALA A 21 -4.06 3.24 10.75
CA ALA A 21 -4.25 4.69 10.78
C ALA A 21 -4.03 5.26 12.18
N GLU A 22 -4.47 4.55 13.22
CA GLU A 22 -4.25 4.94 14.61
C GLU A 22 -2.76 4.85 14.99
N LEU A 23 -2.04 3.79 14.64
CA LEU A 23 -0.58 3.70 14.86
C LEU A 23 0.17 4.83 14.16
N GLU A 24 -0.26 5.25 12.97
CA GLU A 24 0.30 6.40 12.28
C GLU A 24 0.02 7.71 13.06
N SER A 25 -1.21 7.89 13.56
CA SER A 25 -1.57 9.08 14.37
C SER A 25 -0.82 9.17 15.70
N LEU A 26 -0.47 8.01 16.29
CA LEU A 26 0.37 7.91 17.47
C LEU A 26 1.86 8.15 17.16
N GLY A 27 2.21 8.34 15.89
CA GLY A 27 3.60 8.57 15.47
C GLY A 27 4.48 7.31 15.47
N VAL A 28 3.91 6.13 15.73
CA VAL A 28 4.63 4.85 15.74
C VAL A 28 4.83 4.32 14.34
N LEU A 29 3.75 4.23 13.55
CA LEU A 29 3.81 3.82 12.15
C LEU A 29 4.23 5.01 11.28
N LYS A 30 5.26 4.82 10.47
CA LYS A 30 5.84 5.89 9.64
C LYS A 30 5.38 5.83 8.18
N CYS A 31 5.09 4.63 7.67
CA CYS A 31 4.69 4.44 6.28
C CYS A 31 3.96 3.11 6.10
N ILE A 32 2.99 3.07 5.20
CA ILE A 32 2.35 1.86 4.70
C ILE A 32 2.77 1.65 3.26
N VAL A 33 3.24 0.45 2.91
CA VAL A 33 3.46 0.04 1.52
C VAL A 33 2.48 -1.07 1.22
N THR A 34 1.56 -0.85 0.28
CA THR A 34 0.49 -1.81 0.00
C THR A 34 0.50 -2.30 -1.44
N GLN A 35 0.17 -3.58 -1.62
CA GLN A 35 -0.12 -4.18 -2.93
C GLN A 35 -1.58 -3.99 -3.35
N ASN A 36 -2.45 -3.62 -2.41
CA ASN A 36 -3.87 -3.43 -2.66
C ASN A 36 -4.12 -2.13 -3.45
N ILE A 37 -5.14 -2.16 -4.30
CA ILE A 37 -5.52 -1.03 -5.17
C ILE A 37 -6.83 -0.36 -4.73
N ASP A 38 -7.36 -0.75 -3.56
CA ASP A 38 -8.73 -0.49 -3.11
C ASP A 38 -8.92 0.84 -2.37
N ASN A 39 -7.84 1.58 -2.11
CA ASN A 39 -7.86 2.86 -1.38
C ASN A 39 -8.33 2.78 0.08
N LEU A 40 -8.37 1.58 0.68
CA LEU A 40 -8.95 1.41 2.02
C LEU A 40 -8.07 2.00 3.13
N HIS A 41 -6.75 1.98 3.00
CA HIS A 41 -5.84 2.62 3.94
C HIS A 41 -6.07 4.13 4.01
N GLN A 42 -6.17 4.79 2.86
CA GLN A 42 -6.45 6.23 2.78
C GLN A 42 -7.83 6.56 3.33
N ARG A 43 -8.83 5.72 3.03
CA ARG A 43 -10.20 5.88 3.56
C ARG A 43 -10.32 5.64 5.06
N ALA A 44 -9.43 4.85 5.65
CA ALA A 44 -9.30 4.68 7.10
C ALA A 44 -8.60 5.86 7.79
N GLY A 45 -7.98 6.76 7.00
CA GLY A 45 -7.31 7.95 7.52
C GLY A 45 -5.77 7.90 7.50
N SER A 46 -5.17 6.81 7.00
CA SER A 46 -3.72 6.75 6.79
C SER A 46 -3.28 7.77 5.75
N LYS A 47 -2.19 8.48 6.02
CA LYS A 47 -1.71 9.60 5.20
C LYS A 47 -0.50 9.24 4.35
N LYS A 48 0.45 8.49 4.91
CA LYS A 48 1.65 8.08 4.18
C LYS A 48 1.50 6.64 3.69
N VAL A 49 0.81 6.49 2.56
CA VAL A 49 0.57 5.21 1.89
C VAL A 49 1.27 5.21 0.54
N LEU A 50 2.08 4.20 0.29
CA LEU A 50 2.71 3.93 -1.00
C LEU A 50 1.94 2.80 -1.69
N ASP A 51 1.13 3.15 -2.66
CA ASP A 51 0.33 2.22 -3.45
C ASP A 51 1.24 1.52 -4.48
N TYR A 52 1.90 0.44 -4.07
CA TYR A 52 2.96 -0.22 -4.85
C TYR A 52 2.47 -0.72 -6.22
N HIS A 53 1.26 -1.22 -6.27
CA HIS A 53 0.61 -1.65 -7.51
C HIS A 53 -0.41 -0.61 -8.04
N GLY A 54 -0.27 0.64 -7.58
CA GLY A 54 -1.16 1.73 -7.93
C GLY A 54 -2.49 1.69 -7.18
N ASN A 55 -3.40 2.59 -7.58
CA ASN A 55 -4.68 2.80 -6.92
C ASN A 55 -5.79 2.89 -7.96
N ALA A 56 -6.90 2.18 -7.76
CA ALA A 56 -8.01 2.11 -8.70
C ALA A 56 -8.78 3.44 -8.85
N PHE A 57 -8.65 4.33 -7.87
CA PHE A 57 -9.30 5.64 -7.85
C PHE A 57 -8.41 6.78 -8.36
N ILE A 58 -7.21 6.44 -8.84
CA ILE A 58 -6.22 7.39 -9.33
C ILE A 58 -5.94 7.14 -10.82
N LEU A 59 -5.77 8.22 -11.54
CA LEU A 59 -5.24 8.23 -12.90
C LEU A 59 -3.79 8.74 -12.88
N ARG A 60 -2.93 8.19 -13.73
CA ARG A 60 -1.52 8.56 -13.81
C ARG A 60 -1.09 8.88 -15.23
N CYS A 61 -0.34 9.96 -15.39
CA CYS A 61 0.31 10.28 -16.65
C CYS A 61 1.45 9.30 -16.93
N PHE A 62 1.45 8.71 -18.12
CA PHE A 62 2.48 7.76 -18.53
C PHE A 62 3.85 8.43 -18.73
N SER A 63 3.87 9.74 -19.03
CA SER A 63 5.09 10.48 -19.37
C SER A 63 5.76 11.15 -18.16
N CYS A 64 4.98 11.80 -17.28
CA CYS A 64 5.55 12.60 -16.17
C CYS A 64 5.17 12.07 -14.77
N ASN A 65 4.41 10.98 -14.68
CA ASN A 65 3.91 10.40 -13.44
C ASN A 65 2.97 11.31 -12.61
N ALA A 66 2.50 12.44 -13.14
CA ALA A 66 1.48 13.25 -12.48
C ALA A 66 0.23 12.39 -12.21
N ARG A 67 -0.31 12.49 -10.99
CA ARG A 67 -1.46 11.73 -10.52
C ARG A 67 -2.66 12.63 -10.32
N TYR A 68 -3.82 12.14 -10.65
CA TYR A 68 -5.10 12.83 -10.62
C TYR A 68 -6.14 11.93 -9.97
N ASP A 69 -7.05 12.51 -9.18
CA ASP A 69 -8.24 11.77 -8.76
C ASP A 69 -9.06 11.38 -10.00
N LEU A 70 -9.55 10.15 -10.03
CA LEU A 70 -10.42 9.69 -11.13
C LEU A 70 -11.61 10.62 -11.36
N LYS A 71 -12.13 11.24 -10.30
CA LYS A 71 -13.27 12.16 -10.34
C LYS A 71 -12.98 13.49 -11.05
N GLU A 72 -11.71 13.82 -11.28
CA GLU A 72 -11.34 15.03 -12.04
C GLU A 72 -11.62 14.90 -13.55
N PHE A 73 -11.95 13.69 -14.02
CA PHE A 73 -12.23 13.40 -15.41
C PHE A 73 -13.60 12.72 -15.55
N ASP A 74 -14.48 13.31 -16.34
CA ASP A 74 -15.70 12.63 -16.78
C ASP A 74 -15.37 11.66 -17.92
N ILE A 75 -15.02 10.42 -17.54
CA ILE A 75 -14.63 9.37 -18.50
C ILE A 75 -15.75 9.04 -19.48
N GLU A 76 -17.01 9.15 -19.07
CA GLU A 76 -18.17 8.88 -19.96
C GLU A 76 -18.39 10.02 -20.95
N GLU A 77 -18.15 11.26 -20.54
CA GLU A 77 -18.17 12.40 -21.46
C GLU A 77 -17.04 12.32 -22.46
N LEU A 78 -15.79 12.07 -21.99
CA LEU A 78 -14.62 11.89 -22.85
C LEU A 78 -14.82 10.76 -23.87
N ARG A 79 -15.46 9.65 -23.46
CA ARG A 79 -15.79 8.54 -24.36
C ARG A 79 -16.79 8.97 -25.43
N ARG A 80 -17.84 9.69 -25.05
CA ARG A 80 -18.86 10.18 -26.02
C ARG A 80 -18.28 11.18 -26.99
N ALA A 81 -17.31 11.99 -26.55
CA ALA A 81 -16.61 12.98 -27.37
C ALA A 81 -15.47 12.41 -28.22
N ASP A 82 -15.21 11.09 -28.16
CA ASP A 82 -14.05 10.43 -28.80
C ASP A 82 -12.69 11.04 -28.39
N GLN A 83 -12.58 11.42 -27.10
CA GLN A 83 -11.41 12.06 -26.49
C GLN A 83 -10.67 11.16 -25.49
N LEU A 84 -10.84 9.84 -25.60
CA LEU A 84 -10.05 8.88 -24.84
C LEU A 84 -8.79 8.48 -25.61
N PRO A 85 -7.68 8.23 -24.92
CA PRO A 85 -7.43 8.40 -23.48
C PRO A 85 -7.32 9.88 -23.07
N PRO A 86 -7.58 10.22 -21.78
CA PRO A 86 -7.40 11.58 -21.27
C PRO A 86 -5.94 12.06 -21.46
N VAL A 87 -5.75 13.36 -21.53
CA VAL A 87 -4.41 13.97 -21.63
C VAL A 87 -4.02 14.67 -20.32
N CYS A 88 -2.73 14.61 -20.02
CA CYS A 88 -2.15 15.19 -18.82
C CYS A 88 -2.24 16.72 -18.85
N LYS A 89 -2.74 17.33 -17.77
CA LYS A 89 -2.85 18.79 -17.61
C LYS A 89 -1.48 19.48 -17.53
N GLU A 90 -0.42 18.72 -17.13
CA GLU A 90 0.93 19.28 -16.92
C GLU A 90 1.81 19.15 -18.16
N CYS A 91 1.79 18.01 -18.87
CA CYS A 91 2.73 17.75 -19.97
C CYS A 91 2.06 17.34 -21.30
N GLY A 92 0.73 17.22 -21.33
CA GLY A 92 0.00 16.77 -22.53
C GLY A 92 0.16 15.27 -22.86
N GLY A 93 0.87 14.51 -22.02
CA GLY A 93 1.05 13.07 -22.20
C GLY A 93 -0.23 12.28 -21.91
N VAL A 94 -0.25 11.02 -22.32
CA VAL A 94 -1.40 10.12 -22.12
C VAL A 94 -1.59 9.79 -20.65
N ILE A 95 -2.83 9.86 -20.19
CA ILE A 95 -3.24 9.42 -18.86
C ILE A 95 -3.87 8.04 -18.94
N LYS A 96 -3.48 7.15 -18.02
CA LYS A 96 -4.09 5.82 -17.82
C LYS A 96 -4.51 5.63 -16.37
N SER A 97 -5.20 4.52 -16.06
CA SER A 97 -5.38 4.07 -14.68
C SER A 97 -4.01 3.91 -13.99
N ASP A 98 -3.91 4.30 -12.72
CA ASP A 98 -2.67 4.14 -11.95
C ASP A 98 -2.38 2.66 -11.61
N VAL A 99 -3.39 1.79 -11.68
CA VAL A 99 -3.22 0.34 -11.46
C VAL A 99 -2.13 -0.22 -12.37
N VAL A 100 -1.19 -0.92 -11.75
CA VAL A 100 -0.10 -1.62 -12.42
C VAL A 100 -0.55 -3.02 -12.77
N HIS A 101 -0.55 -3.35 -14.06
CA HIS A 101 -0.89 -4.69 -14.54
C HIS A 101 0.36 -5.59 -14.60
N PHE A 102 0.13 -6.90 -14.70
CA PHE A 102 1.24 -7.84 -14.93
C PHE A 102 2.04 -7.45 -16.16
N ASN A 103 3.37 -7.54 -16.05
CA ASN A 103 4.35 -7.09 -17.05
C ASN A 103 4.44 -5.56 -17.25
N GLU A 104 3.76 -4.75 -16.44
CA GLU A 104 4.04 -3.32 -16.36
C GLU A 104 5.09 -3.04 -15.28
N PRO A 105 6.01 -2.09 -15.51
CA PRO A 105 6.96 -1.68 -14.49
C PRO A 105 6.24 -0.94 -13.37
N ILE A 106 6.67 -1.19 -12.13
CA ILE A 106 6.27 -0.37 -10.98
C ILE A 106 6.78 1.06 -11.21
N PRO A 107 5.97 2.10 -10.95
CA PRO A 107 6.43 3.48 -11.05
C PRO A 107 7.68 3.71 -10.20
N SER A 108 8.72 4.28 -10.81
CA SER A 108 10.05 4.39 -10.18
C SER A 108 10.04 5.23 -8.90
N ASP A 109 9.16 6.22 -8.82
CA ASP A 109 8.97 7.05 -7.62
C ASP A 109 8.41 6.24 -6.44
N VAL A 110 7.45 5.34 -6.69
CA VAL A 110 6.89 4.46 -5.66
C VAL A 110 7.87 3.36 -5.29
N ALA A 111 8.49 2.72 -6.28
CA ALA A 111 9.48 1.66 -6.04
C ALA A 111 10.67 2.18 -5.22
N GLY A 112 11.22 3.34 -5.60
CA GLY A 112 12.34 3.97 -4.88
C GLY A 112 12.00 4.32 -3.44
N LYS A 113 10.88 5.03 -3.21
CA LYS A 113 10.42 5.35 -1.86
C LYS A 113 10.14 4.13 -1.00
N SER A 114 9.60 3.05 -1.58
CA SER A 114 9.34 1.82 -0.84
C SER A 114 10.63 1.14 -0.39
N VAL A 115 11.67 1.18 -1.22
CA VAL A 115 13.01 0.69 -0.84
C VAL A 115 13.61 1.58 0.24
N GLU A 116 13.55 2.91 0.10
CA GLU A 116 14.05 3.85 1.11
C GLU A 116 13.40 3.60 2.49
N GLU A 117 12.06 3.45 2.55
CA GLU A 117 11.35 3.15 3.79
C GLU A 117 11.75 1.77 4.37
N ALA A 118 11.95 0.77 3.52
CA ALA A 118 12.41 -0.55 3.95
C ALA A 118 13.85 -0.53 4.50
N GLU A 119 14.72 0.34 3.95
CA GLU A 119 16.11 0.46 4.38
C GLU A 119 16.29 1.19 5.73
N ILE A 120 15.34 2.06 6.11
CA ILE A 120 15.44 2.90 7.30
C ILE A 120 14.57 2.43 8.47
N CYS A 121 13.64 1.49 8.24
CA CYS A 121 12.77 1.03 9.31
C CYS A 121 13.53 0.20 10.35
N ASP A 122 13.19 0.36 11.62
CA ASP A 122 13.66 -0.44 12.73
C ASP A 122 12.75 -1.65 13.02
N LEU A 123 11.48 -1.55 12.62
CA LEU A 123 10.49 -2.61 12.68
C LEU A 123 9.63 -2.60 11.41
N MET A 124 9.37 -3.77 10.84
CA MET A 124 8.44 -3.95 9.72
C MET A 124 7.35 -4.95 10.08
N LEU A 125 6.10 -4.52 10.02
CA LEU A 125 4.94 -5.39 10.08
C LEU A 125 4.59 -5.88 8.67
N ILE A 126 4.51 -7.18 8.48
CA ILE A 126 4.18 -7.83 7.21
C ILE A 126 2.80 -8.44 7.35
N CYS A 127 1.78 -7.82 6.75
CA CYS A 127 0.38 -8.09 7.06
C CYS A 127 -0.35 -8.72 5.87
N GLY A 128 -0.89 -9.94 6.05
CA GLY A 128 -1.83 -10.57 5.12
C GLY A 128 -1.29 -10.76 3.69
N THR A 129 0.01 -11.00 3.54
CA THR A 129 0.63 -11.28 2.24
C THR A 129 1.36 -12.61 2.26
N SER A 130 1.36 -13.32 1.13
CA SER A 130 2.15 -14.53 0.94
C SER A 130 3.65 -14.25 0.69
N ALA A 131 4.03 -12.99 0.49
CA ALA A 131 5.40 -12.53 0.22
C ALA A 131 6.09 -13.25 -0.97
N VAL A 132 5.33 -13.59 -2.02
CA VAL A 132 5.84 -14.31 -3.21
C VAL A 132 5.78 -13.49 -4.50
N VAL A 133 5.08 -12.37 -4.52
CA VAL A 133 4.94 -11.53 -5.73
C VAL A 133 6.08 -10.51 -5.80
N PHE A 134 6.96 -10.69 -6.79
CA PHE A 134 8.09 -9.77 -7.03
C PHE A 134 7.71 -8.60 -7.93
N PRO A 135 8.34 -7.42 -7.77
CA PRO A 135 9.47 -7.13 -6.87
C PRO A 135 9.09 -6.78 -5.42
N PHE A 136 7.80 -6.63 -5.08
CA PHE A 136 7.33 -6.29 -3.73
C PHE A 136 7.88 -7.21 -2.64
N ALA A 137 7.92 -8.53 -2.89
CA ALA A 137 8.43 -9.55 -1.96
C ALA A 137 9.91 -9.36 -1.55
N ASN A 138 10.64 -8.46 -2.23
CA ASN A 138 12.01 -8.11 -1.82
C ASN A 138 12.06 -7.12 -0.65
N LEU A 139 11.02 -6.34 -0.38
CA LEU A 139 11.06 -5.29 0.64
C LEU A 139 11.43 -5.81 2.04
N PRO A 140 10.83 -6.92 2.55
CA PRO A 140 11.26 -7.50 3.82
C PRO A 140 12.72 -7.97 3.81
N ARG A 141 13.19 -8.52 2.68
CA ARG A 141 14.58 -8.97 2.52
C ARG A 141 15.56 -7.79 2.52
N ILE A 142 15.20 -6.68 1.89
CA ILE A 142 15.98 -5.44 1.89
C ILE A 142 16.08 -4.90 3.33
N ALA A 143 14.95 -4.81 4.05
CA ALA A 143 14.92 -4.38 5.44
C ALA A 143 15.84 -5.25 6.32
N LYS A 144 15.80 -6.57 6.13
CA LYS A 144 16.64 -7.52 6.89
C LYS A 144 18.13 -7.34 6.66
N VAL A 145 18.54 -7.08 5.42
CA VAL A 145 19.98 -6.94 5.06
C VAL A 145 20.59 -5.67 5.65
N ARG A 146 19.81 -4.59 5.78
CA ARG A 146 20.29 -3.29 6.27
C ARG A 146 20.47 -3.19 7.78
N SER A 147 20.26 -4.29 8.50
CA SER A 147 20.56 -4.48 9.91
C SER A 147 19.44 -4.16 10.91
N ARG A 148 19.42 -4.87 12.02
CA ARG A 148 18.60 -4.66 13.23
C ARG A 148 17.09 -4.48 13.04
N THR A 149 16.57 -4.44 11.81
CA THR A 149 15.11 -4.39 11.56
C THR A 149 14.48 -5.67 12.09
N VAL A 150 13.52 -5.53 12.97
CA VAL A 150 12.70 -6.64 13.44
C VAL A 150 11.55 -6.84 12.46
N LEU A 151 11.43 -8.04 11.89
CA LEU A 151 10.38 -8.40 10.96
C LEU A 151 9.32 -9.26 11.68
N ILE A 152 8.09 -8.76 11.70
CA ILE A 152 6.95 -9.45 12.33
C ILE A 152 5.89 -9.71 11.26
N GLU A 153 5.58 -10.98 11.02
CA GLU A 153 4.47 -11.37 10.17
C GLU A 153 3.17 -11.43 10.96
N ILE A 154 2.10 -10.89 10.40
CA ILE A 154 0.73 -11.05 10.89
C ILE A 154 -0.04 -11.72 9.76
N ASN A 155 -0.18 -13.02 9.82
CA ASN A 155 -0.78 -13.81 8.76
C ASN A 155 -1.53 -15.02 9.30
N ALA A 156 -2.44 -15.60 8.50
CA ALA A 156 -3.17 -16.79 8.89
C ALA A 156 -2.27 -18.04 8.92
N GLU A 157 -1.26 -18.07 8.03
CA GLU A 157 -0.36 -19.20 7.82
C GLU A 157 1.09 -18.71 7.69
N PRO A 158 2.10 -19.57 7.95
CA PRO A 158 3.49 -19.26 7.65
C PRO A 158 3.69 -18.93 6.16
N THR A 159 4.67 -18.09 5.89
CA THR A 159 5.08 -17.71 4.53
C THR A 159 6.51 -18.14 4.27
N PRO A 160 7.04 -18.02 3.04
CA PRO A 160 8.45 -18.25 2.78
C PRO A 160 9.38 -17.41 3.66
N LEU A 161 8.96 -16.22 4.13
CA LEU A 161 9.76 -15.42 5.06
C LEU A 161 9.91 -16.09 6.42
N THR A 162 8.84 -16.72 6.92
CA THR A 162 8.88 -17.54 8.14
C THR A 162 9.77 -18.78 7.95
N GLU A 163 9.55 -19.51 6.85
CA GLU A 163 10.25 -20.78 6.56
C GLU A 163 11.74 -20.59 6.34
N GLU A 164 12.14 -19.49 5.71
CA GLU A 164 13.53 -19.09 5.46
C GLU A 164 14.20 -18.43 6.69
N GLY A 165 13.46 -18.20 7.78
CA GLY A 165 13.96 -17.53 8.98
C GLY A 165 14.33 -16.06 8.75
N ILE A 166 13.67 -15.40 7.80
CA ILE A 166 13.84 -13.98 7.51
C ILE A 166 13.05 -13.14 8.50
N SER A 167 11.80 -13.50 8.80
CA SER A 167 11.01 -12.90 9.86
C SER A 167 11.36 -13.51 11.22
N GLU A 168 11.45 -12.67 12.25
CA GLU A 168 11.71 -13.11 13.63
C GLU A 168 10.46 -13.67 14.30
N TYR A 169 9.30 -13.14 13.95
CA TYR A 169 8.05 -13.51 14.61
C TYR A 169 6.94 -13.71 13.60
N LEU A 170 6.10 -14.69 13.85
CA LEU A 170 4.82 -14.89 13.20
C LEU A 170 3.70 -14.81 14.24
N ILE A 171 2.83 -13.82 14.11
CA ILE A 171 1.58 -13.74 14.87
C ILE A 171 0.47 -14.33 13.98
N GLN A 172 0.07 -15.56 14.25
CA GLN A 172 -0.99 -16.19 13.47
C GLN A 172 -2.36 -15.62 13.81
N GLY A 173 -3.04 -15.10 12.80
CA GLY A 173 -4.37 -14.53 12.94
C GLY A 173 -4.78 -13.63 11.79
N LYS A 174 -6.04 -13.22 11.83
CA LYS A 174 -6.54 -12.20 10.89
C LYS A 174 -6.04 -10.82 11.29
N THR A 175 -5.51 -10.05 10.34
CA THR A 175 -4.99 -8.70 10.58
C THR A 175 -6.00 -7.77 11.28
N GLY A 176 -7.29 -7.87 10.90
CA GLY A 176 -8.36 -7.10 11.54
C GLY A 176 -8.64 -7.45 13.00
N HIS A 177 -8.10 -8.57 13.53
CA HIS A 177 -8.18 -8.93 14.94
C HIS A 177 -6.87 -8.66 15.69
N VAL A 178 -5.74 -8.92 15.04
CA VAL A 178 -4.41 -8.78 15.66
C VAL A 178 -3.99 -7.32 15.80
N LEU A 179 -4.15 -6.53 14.73
CA LEU A 179 -3.70 -5.13 14.72
C LEU A 179 -4.38 -4.24 15.78
N PRO A 180 -5.70 -4.32 16.03
CA PRO A 180 -6.32 -3.57 17.12
C PRO A 180 -5.73 -3.90 18.50
N ASN A 181 -5.39 -5.17 18.76
CA ASN A 181 -4.75 -5.57 20.01
C ASN A 181 -3.34 -4.99 20.14
N ILE A 182 -2.58 -4.90 19.04
CA ILE A 182 -1.28 -4.24 19.01
C ILE A 182 -1.42 -2.77 19.38
N VAL A 183 -2.42 -2.07 18.84
CA VAL A 183 -2.70 -0.67 19.19
C VAL A 183 -2.94 -0.50 20.68
N GLU A 184 -3.78 -1.35 21.27
CA GLU A 184 -4.08 -1.30 22.71
C GLU A 184 -2.83 -1.55 23.58
N GLU A 185 -1.93 -2.43 23.16
CA GLU A 185 -0.66 -2.62 23.86
C GLU A 185 0.29 -1.43 23.70
N VAL A 186 0.38 -0.86 22.49
CA VAL A 186 1.20 0.33 22.22
C VAL A 186 0.76 1.53 23.08
N LYS A 187 -0.55 1.74 23.24
CA LYS A 187 -1.09 2.81 24.09
C LYS A 187 -0.71 2.70 25.57
N LYS A 188 -0.40 1.51 26.03
CA LYS A 188 0.03 1.27 27.42
C LYS A 188 1.51 1.59 27.67
N LEU A 189 2.28 1.70 26.59
CA LEU A 189 3.70 2.04 26.71
C LEU A 189 3.86 3.49 27.14
N PRO A 190 4.85 3.80 28.02
CA PRO A 190 5.19 5.18 28.30
C PRO A 190 5.52 5.87 26.97
N SER A 191 5.08 7.13 26.84
CA SER A 191 5.31 7.93 25.62
C SER A 191 6.75 7.77 25.15
N LEU A 192 6.90 7.28 23.90
CA LEU A 192 8.19 7.18 23.26
C LEU A 192 8.84 8.57 23.21
N PRO A 193 10.13 8.68 23.47
CA PRO A 193 10.85 9.95 23.49
C PRO A 193 10.84 10.67 22.14
#